data_f7e353169f04bbfe064ebc3e18a2b3d9
#
_entry.id   f7e353169f04bbfe064ebc3e18a2b3d9
#
_cell.length_a   1.000
_cell.length_b   1.000
_cell.length_c   1.000
_cell.angle_alpha   90.00
_cell.angle_beta   90.00
_cell.angle_gamma   90.00
#
_symmetry.space_group_name_H-M   'P 1'
#
loop_
_entity.id
_entity.type
_entity.pdbx_description
1 polymer ?
#
loop_
_entity_poly.entity_id
_entity_poly.type
_entity_poly.pdbx_seq_one_letter_code
_entity_poly.pdbx_strand_id
1 'polypeptide(L)'
;LSDEAVKQGKKHQVLLMIDMGDLREGIWFTEYDQIRDTVKLIEDLPGVELYGLGTNFNCYGTVMPTVKNGEDFLAIGHKIEKELGIHIKRFSAGNCTSYVLIDRHQWPKGLNHLRIGGLHEYGIEYVAMHYLDQYHHSTKDVMKACSPLYKLKAEIIELDKKPTVPVGELGVDAFL
;
A
#
# COMPACT_ATOMS: atom_id res chain seq x y z
N LEU A 1 7.15 -3.41 22.41
CA LEU A 1 7.74 -4.18 21.32
C LEU A 1 9.25 -4.40 21.56
N SER A 2 10.05 -3.34 21.75
CA SER A 2 11.51 -3.42 21.95
C SER A 2 11.87 -4.33 23.14
N ASP A 3 11.28 -4.10 24.30
CA ASP A 3 11.56 -4.90 25.52
C ASP A 3 11.27 -6.38 25.32
N GLU A 4 10.21 -6.71 24.62
CA GLU A 4 9.85 -8.11 24.33
C GLU A 4 10.82 -8.75 23.33
N ALA A 5 11.23 -8.00 22.31
CA ALA A 5 12.22 -8.46 21.35
C ALA A 5 13.58 -8.74 22.03
N VAL A 6 14.01 -7.86 22.93
CA VAL A 6 15.23 -8.06 23.75
C VAL A 6 15.11 -9.31 24.61
N LYS A 7 14.00 -9.53 25.31
CA LYS A 7 13.77 -10.75 26.11
C LYS A 7 13.87 -12.02 25.26
N GLN A 8 13.42 -11.97 24.00
CA GLN A 8 13.50 -13.10 23.08
C GLN A 8 14.85 -13.22 22.36
N GLY A 9 15.80 -12.35 22.64
CA GLY A 9 17.10 -12.31 21.96
C GLY A 9 17.02 -11.98 20.47
N LYS A 10 15.99 -11.19 20.08
CA LYS A 10 15.72 -10.82 18.69
C LYS A 10 15.77 -9.31 18.51
N LYS A 11 15.98 -8.87 17.27
CA LYS A 11 15.79 -7.51 16.83
C LYS A 11 14.66 -7.47 15.81
N HIS A 12 13.59 -6.72 16.10
CA HIS A 12 12.39 -6.67 15.26
C HIS A 12 12.47 -5.52 14.27
N GLN A 13 12.25 -5.80 12.99
CA GLN A 13 12.26 -4.80 11.95
C GLN A 13 10.92 -4.07 11.87
N VAL A 14 10.96 -2.74 11.78
CA VAL A 14 9.76 -1.91 11.68
C VAL A 14 9.80 -0.99 10.48
N LEU A 15 8.64 -0.76 9.88
CA LEU A 15 8.40 0.33 8.94
C LEU A 15 7.67 1.44 9.68
N LEU A 16 8.26 2.66 9.70
CA LEU A 16 7.56 3.82 10.19
C LEU A 16 6.63 4.35 9.10
N MET A 17 5.33 4.42 9.41
CA MET A 17 4.35 4.91 8.44
C MET A 17 4.26 6.42 8.48
N ILE A 18 4.22 7.03 7.28
CA ILE A 18 3.99 8.44 7.04
C ILE A 18 2.69 8.56 6.24
N ASP A 19 1.74 9.30 6.74
CA ASP A 19 0.51 9.60 6.02
C ASP A 19 0.76 10.74 5.02
N MET A 20 0.81 10.39 3.74
CA MET A 20 1.00 11.33 2.63
C MET A 20 -0.32 11.91 2.10
N GLY A 21 -1.40 11.87 2.91
CA GLY A 21 -2.69 12.48 2.60
C GLY A 21 -3.86 11.51 2.53
N ASP A 22 -3.63 10.19 2.61
CA ASP A 22 -4.71 9.19 2.51
C ASP A 22 -5.55 9.06 3.80
N LEU A 23 -5.18 9.77 4.87
CA LEU A 23 -5.88 9.81 6.17
C LEU A 23 -6.07 8.43 6.81
N ARG A 24 -5.10 7.54 6.62
CA ARG A 24 -5.20 6.18 7.14
C ARG A 24 -4.29 5.98 8.35
N GLU A 25 -3.06 5.53 8.15
CA GLU A 25 -2.10 5.34 9.24
C GLU A 25 -0.81 6.09 8.97
N GLY A 26 -0.14 6.48 10.04
CA GLY A 26 1.15 7.14 9.98
C GLY A 26 1.15 8.55 10.56
N ILE A 27 2.34 9.09 10.73
CA ILE A 27 2.53 10.48 11.12
C ILE A 27 2.25 11.36 9.89
N TRP A 28 1.49 12.43 10.08
CA TRP A 28 1.15 13.34 9.00
C TRP A 28 2.40 13.96 8.35
N PHE A 29 2.48 13.96 7.05
CA PHE A 29 3.70 14.28 6.29
C PHE A 29 4.26 15.67 6.56
N THR A 30 3.45 16.65 7.02
CA THR A 30 3.92 17.99 7.40
C THR A 30 4.55 18.05 8.80
N GLU A 31 4.31 17.03 9.63
CA GLU A 31 4.87 16.93 10.99
C GLU A 31 6.30 16.35 10.96
N TYR A 32 7.17 17.02 10.17
CA TYR A 32 8.51 16.53 9.89
C TYR A 32 9.34 16.26 11.16
N ASP A 33 9.27 17.14 12.14
CA ASP A 33 10.02 16.97 13.39
C ASP A 33 9.57 15.74 14.16
N GLN A 34 8.27 15.46 14.19
CA GLN A 34 7.74 14.25 14.81
C GLN A 34 8.20 12.98 14.07
N ILE A 35 8.23 12.99 12.72
CA ILE A 35 8.74 11.89 11.93
C ILE A 35 10.21 11.63 12.26
N ARG A 36 11.05 12.67 12.20
CA ARG A 36 12.49 12.60 12.49
C ARG A 36 12.76 12.08 13.91
N ASP A 37 12.07 12.62 14.90
CA ASP A 37 12.28 12.27 16.31
C ASP A 37 11.79 10.84 16.59
N THR A 38 10.74 10.37 15.90
CA THR A 38 10.30 8.96 15.96
C THR A 38 11.34 8.03 15.33
N VAL A 39 11.92 8.39 14.18
CA VAL A 39 13.03 7.62 13.58
C VAL A 39 14.20 7.53 14.56
N LYS A 40 14.61 8.64 15.18
CA LYS A 40 15.67 8.64 16.17
C LYS A 40 15.35 7.75 17.36
N LEU A 41 14.12 7.80 17.87
CA LEU A 41 13.65 6.91 18.94
C LEU A 41 13.77 5.42 18.54
N ILE A 42 13.40 5.07 17.31
CA ILE A 42 13.50 3.69 16.83
C ILE A 42 14.97 3.24 16.80
N GLU A 43 15.88 4.08 16.32
CA GLU A 43 17.31 3.77 16.26
C GLU A 43 17.95 3.63 17.66
N ASP A 44 17.46 4.37 18.66
CA ASP A 44 17.93 4.30 20.04
C ASP A 44 17.42 3.05 20.82
N LEU A 45 16.38 2.37 20.31
CA LEU A 45 15.78 1.22 20.98
C LEU A 45 16.49 -0.10 20.64
N PRO A 46 16.96 -0.87 21.65
CA PRO A 46 17.81 -2.05 21.41
C PRO A 46 17.11 -3.23 20.73
N GLY A 47 15.79 -3.38 20.90
CA GLY A 47 15.01 -4.51 20.40
C GLY A 47 14.34 -4.27 19.05
N VAL A 48 14.46 -3.08 18.47
CA VAL A 48 13.89 -2.76 17.15
C VAL A 48 14.95 -2.18 16.23
N GLU A 49 14.69 -2.24 14.94
CA GLU A 49 15.53 -1.64 13.90
C GLU A 49 14.62 -0.98 12.87
N LEU A 50 14.94 0.23 12.45
CA LEU A 50 14.24 0.88 11.33
C LEU A 50 14.59 0.14 10.04
N TYR A 51 13.63 -0.60 9.50
CA TYR A 51 13.78 -1.24 8.19
C TYR A 51 13.50 -0.28 7.06
N GLY A 52 12.58 0.66 7.27
CA GLY A 52 12.26 1.68 6.28
C GLY A 52 11.12 2.61 6.69
N LEU A 53 10.77 3.46 5.76
CA LEU A 53 9.57 4.28 5.81
C LEU A 53 8.48 3.70 4.93
N GLY A 54 7.23 3.90 5.29
CA GLY A 54 6.08 3.43 4.53
C GLY A 54 5.01 4.49 4.37
N THR A 55 4.23 4.40 3.30
CA THR A 55 3.01 5.18 3.10
C THR A 55 1.96 4.35 2.37
N ASN A 56 0.69 4.74 2.47
CA ASN A 56 -0.39 4.19 1.69
C ASN A 56 -1.01 5.24 0.77
N PHE A 57 -1.55 4.76 -0.34
CA PHE A 57 -2.32 5.56 -1.29
C PHE A 57 -3.60 4.81 -1.65
N ASN A 58 -4.67 5.57 -1.89
CA ASN A 58 -5.96 5.09 -2.36
C ASN A 58 -6.51 3.89 -1.56
N CYS A 59 -6.51 4.02 -0.26
CA CYS A 59 -7.07 3.00 0.62
C CYS A 59 -8.25 3.55 1.43
N TYR A 60 -8.03 4.58 2.24
CA TYR A 60 -9.08 5.21 3.05
C TYR A 60 -9.49 6.57 2.47
N GLY A 61 -8.53 7.47 2.28
CA GLY A 61 -8.76 8.83 1.78
C GLY A 61 -8.87 8.94 0.25
N THR A 62 -8.77 7.83 -0.46
CA THR A 62 -8.84 7.77 -1.94
C THR A 62 -7.78 8.60 -2.69
N VAL A 63 -6.69 8.97 -2.01
CA VAL A 63 -5.59 9.71 -2.63
C VAL A 63 -4.82 8.81 -3.60
N MET A 64 -4.93 9.11 -4.89
CA MET A 64 -4.27 8.32 -5.93
C MET A 64 -2.73 8.43 -5.85
N PRO A 65 -2.02 7.31 -6.08
CA PRO A 65 -0.57 7.35 -6.21
C PRO A 65 -0.18 8.16 -7.45
N THR A 66 0.76 9.08 -7.26
CA THR A 66 1.33 9.90 -8.33
C THR A 66 2.84 9.92 -8.23
N VAL A 67 3.51 10.27 -9.33
CA VAL A 67 4.96 10.50 -9.31
C VAL A 67 5.32 11.51 -8.24
N LYS A 68 4.58 12.62 -8.19
CA LYS A 68 4.86 13.70 -7.24
C LYS A 68 4.77 13.27 -5.77
N ASN A 69 3.70 12.60 -5.35
CA ASN A 69 3.58 12.20 -3.94
C ASN A 69 4.59 11.10 -3.56
N GLY A 70 5.02 10.28 -4.51
CA GLY A 70 6.13 9.35 -4.31
C GLY A 70 7.48 10.05 -4.16
N GLU A 71 7.74 11.09 -4.96
CA GLU A 71 8.96 11.93 -4.84
C GLU A 71 8.96 12.76 -3.55
N ASP A 72 7.83 13.33 -3.15
CA ASP A 72 7.68 14.06 -1.88
C ASP A 72 7.96 13.15 -0.68
N PHE A 73 7.45 11.91 -0.73
CA PHE A 73 7.74 10.90 0.29
C PHE A 73 9.24 10.54 0.36
N LEU A 74 9.90 10.34 -0.78
CA LEU A 74 11.34 10.13 -0.85
C LEU A 74 12.14 11.30 -0.28
N ALA A 75 11.72 12.54 -0.60
CA ALA A 75 12.39 13.74 -0.12
C ALA A 75 12.40 13.85 1.42
N ILE A 76 11.29 13.47 2.07
CA ILE A 76 11.21 13.37 3.53
C ILE A 76 12.26 12.38 4.05
N GLY A 77 12.30 11.17 3.50
CA GLY A 77 13.24 10.15 3.93
C GLY A 77 14.68 10.53 3.71
N HIS A 78 15.04 11.05 2.55
CA HIS A 78 16.41 11.49 2.26
C HIS A 78 16.87 12.67 3.15
N LYS A 79 15.93 13.55 3.53
CA LYS A 79 16.23 14.60 4.49
C LYS A 79 16.57 14.01 5.86
N ILE A 80 15.83 12.99 6.31
CA ILE A 80 16.09 12.25 7.57
C ILE A 80 17.44 11.55 7.51
N GLU A 81 17.73 10.81 6.42
CA GLU A 81 19.03 10.16 6.23
C GLU A 81 20.19 11.13 6.40
N LYS A 82 20.06 12.30 5.77
CA LYS A 82 21.09 13.35 5.85
C LYS A 82 21.24 13.94 7.25
N GLU A 83 20.15 14.21 7.95
CA GLU A 83 20.17 14.84 9.27
C GLU A 83 20.65 13.89 10.37
N LEU A 84 20.25 12.62 10.31
CA LEU A 84 20.60 11.62 11.33
C LEU A 84 21.84 10.79 10.98
N GLY A 85 22.37 10.90 9.76
CA GLY A 85 23.52 10.10 9.31
C GLY A 85 23.21 8.60 9.20
N ILE A 86 21.97 8.24 8.95
CA ILE A 86 21.49 6.86 8.80
C ILE A 86 21.21 6.50 7.35
N HIS A 87 20.98 5.22 7.08
CA HIS A 87 20.54 4.75 5.78
C HIS A 87 19.22 3.98 5.89
N ILE A 88 18.20 4.46 5.16
CA ILE A 88 16.86 3.87 5.11
C ILE A 88 16.82 2.81 4.02
N LYS A 89 16.75 1.54 4.41
CA LYS A 89 16.81 0.39 3.48
C LYS A 89 15.60 0.28 2.56
N ARG A 90 14.42 0.69 3.04
CA ARG A 90 13.15 0.55 2.31
C ARG A 90 12.35 1.83 2.29
N PHE A 91 11.93 2.19 1.08
CA PHE A 91 10.91 3.19 0.82
C PHE A 91 9.68 2.50 0.26
N SER A 92 8.72 2.22 1.14
CA SER A 92 7.52 1.44 0.84
C SER A 92 6.37 2.36 0.45
N ALA A 93 6.17 2.56 -0.84
CA ALA A 93 5.18 3.52 -1.34
C ALA A 93 3.91 2.84 -1.82
N GLY A 94 3.01 2.58 -0.88
CA GLY A 94 1.66 2.16 -1.15
C GLY A 94 1.44 0.66 -1.27
N ASN A 95 0.36 0.36 -1.91
CA ASN A 95 -0.27 -0.95 -2.01
C ASN A 95 -0.48 -1.34 -3.50
N CYS A 96 -1.45 -2.20 -3.77
CA CYS A 96 -1.78 -2.66 -5.12
C CYS A 96 -2.06 -1.53 -6.11
N THR A 97 -2.68 -0.42 -5.68
CA THR A 97 -3.02 0.70 -6.57
C THR A 97 -1.79 1.40 -7.13
N SER A 98 -0.67 1.36 -6.40
CA SER A 98 0.60 1.93 -6.86
C SER A 98 1.21 1.16 -8.04
N TYR A 99 0.73 -0.06 -8.34
CA TYR A 99 1.16 -0.83 -9.50
C TYR A 99 0.98 -0.10 -10.82
N VAL A 100 -0.02 0.80 -10.90
CA VAL A 100 -0.25 1.65 -12.07
C VAL A 100 0.99 2.47 -12.46
N LEU A 101 1.74 2.97 -11.48
CA LEU A 101 2.96 3.72 -11.76
C LEU A 101 4.08 2.82 -12.30
N ILE A 102 4.11 1.56 -11.85
CA ILE A 102 5.08 0.57 -12.37
C ILE A 102 4.73 0.21 -13.81
N ASP A 103 3.48 -0.09 -14.08
CA ASP A 103 3.00 -0.44 -15.42
C ASP A 103 3.28 0.67 -16.45
N ARG A 104 3.18 1.91 -16.02
CA ARG A 104 3.47 3.09 -16.86
C ARG A 104 4.93 3.48 -16.92
N HIS A 105 5.83 2.73 -16.31
CA HIS A 105 7.25 3.10 -16.17
C HIS A 105 7.46 4.49 -15.53
N GLN A 106 6.55 4.88 -14.65
CA GLN A 106 6.54 6.15 -13.91
C GLN A 106 6.88 5.97 -12.43
N TRP A 107 7.26 4.77 -12.02
CA TRP A 107 7.63 4.50 -10.63
C TRP A 107 8.82 5.36 -10.21
N PRO A 108 8.70 6.22 -9.17
CA PRO A 108 9.78 7.10 -8.75
C PRO A 108 11.02 6.31 -8.36
N LYS A 109 12.16 6.73 -8.91
CA LYS A 109 13.45 6.08 -8.63
C LYS A 109 13.81 6.25 -7.16
N GLY A 110 14.00 5.15 -6.46
CA GLY A 110 14.27 5.12 -5.01
C GLY A 110 13.18 4.42 -4.23
N LEU A 111 11.94 4.41 -4.72
CA LEU A 111 10.89 3.56 -4.15
C LEU A 111 11.21 2.10 -4.48
N ASN A 112 11.33 1.25 -3.47
CA ASN A 112 11.86 -0.10 -3.64
C ASN A 112 11.06 -1.19 -2.92
N HIS A 113 9.85 -0.87 -2.45
CA HIS A 113 8.99 -1.80 -1.75
C HIS A 113 7.50 -1.45 -1.94
N LEU A 114 6.68 -2.49 -2.12
CA LEU A 114 5.22 -2.43 -2.14
C LEU A 114 4.64 -3.47 -1.20
N ARG A 115 3.43 -3.21 -0.70
CA ARG A 115 2.65 -4.15 0.09
C ARG A 115 1.45 -4.59 -0.73
N ILE A 116 1.58 -5.73 -1.37
CA ILE A 116 0.59 -6.26 -2.31
C ILE A 116 -0.26 -7.33 -1.63
N GLY A 117 -1.58 -7.14 -1.63
CA GLY A 117 -2.58 -8.09 -1.18
C GLY A 117 -3.47 -8.54 -2.34
N GLY A 118 -4.53 -7.80 -2.65
CA GLY A 118 -5.54 -8.19 -3.65
C GLY A 118 -4.98 -8.55 -5.02
N LEU A 119 -3.98 -7.84 -5.51
CA LEU A 119 -3.32 -8.16 -6.76
C LEU A 119 -2.65 -9.55 -6.74
N HIS A 120 -2.07 -9.93 -5.61
CA HIS A 120 -1.44 -11.23 -5.40
C HIS A 120 -2.48 -12.34 -5.23
N GLU A 121 -3.55 -12.09 -4.48
CA GLU A 121 -4.55 -13.10 -4.14
C GLU A 121 -5.55 -13.34 -5.27
N TYR A 122 -6.04 -12.28 -5.87
CA TYR A 122 -7.13 -12.32 -6.85
C TYR A 122 -6.67 -12.07 -8.29
N GLY A 123 -5.43 -11.65 -8.48
CA GLY A 123 -4.89 -11.25 -9.78
C GLY A 123 -5.46 -9.94 -10.32
N ILE A 124 -6.27 -9.25 -9.53
CA ILE A 124 -6.99 -8.04 -9.92
C ILE A 124 -6.94 -7.02 -8.78
N GLU A 125 -6.71 -5.78 -9.15
CA GLU A 125 -6.92 -4.62 -8.30
C GLU A 125 -7.95 -3.70 -8.96
N TYR A 126 -9.15 -3.64 -8.39
CA TYR A 126 -10.28 -2.93 -8.99
C TYR A 126 -10.00 -1.46 -9.25
N VAL A 127 -9.30 -0.79 -8.36
CA VAL A 127 -8.98 0.63 -8.52
C VAL A 127 -7.93 0.83 -9.60
N ALA A 128 -6.91 -0.03 -9.65
CA ALA A 128 -5.93 0.00 -10.72
C ALA A 128 -6.58 -0.29 -12.08
N MET A 129 -7.53 -1.22 -12.14
CA MET A 129 -8.32 -1.49 -13.35
C MET A 129 -9.12 -0.29 -13.81
N HIS A 130 -9.86 0.36 -12.91
CA HIS A 130 -10.64 1.54 -13.23
C HIS A 130 -9.75 2.69 -13.72
N TYR A 131 -8.61 2.89 -13.07
CA TYR A 131 -7.64 3.90 -13.45
C TYR A 131 -6.98 3.60 -14.80
N LEU A 132 -6.67 2.34 -15.11
CA LEU A 132 -6.12 1.91 -16.39
C LEU A 132 -7.15 2.05 -17.51
N ASP A 133 -8.41 1.73 -17.23
CA ASP A 133 -9.50 1.85 -18.19
C ASP A 133 -9.73 3.31 -18.61
N GLN A 134 -9.66 4.26 -17.68
CA GLN A 134 -9.74 5.69 -17.99
C GLN A 134 -8.61 6.18 -18.93
N TYR A 135 -7.48 5.48 -19.00
CA TYR A 135 -6.32 5.83 -19.80
C TYR A 135 -6.12 4.93 -21.02
N HIS A 136 -7.17 4.22 -21.45
CA HIS A 136 -7.15 3.33 -22.62
C HIS A 136 -6.16 2.14 -22.55
N HIS A 137 -5.69 1.78 -21.37
CA HIS A 137 -5.03 0.50 -21.17
C HIS A 137 -6.11 -0.58 -21.02
N SER A 138 -6.09 -1.58 -21.89
CA SER A 138 -7.12 -2.61 -21.82
C SER A 138 -6.96 -3.40 -20.51
N THR A 139 -8.08 -3.65 -19.82
CA THR A 139 -8.13 -4.55 -18.66
C THR A 139 -7.53 -5.93 -18.94
N LYS A 140 -7.51 -6.35 -20.22
CA LYS A 140 -6.87 -7.58 -20.68
C LYS A 140 -5.35 -7.59 -20.48
N ASP A 141 -4.69 -6.43 -20.52
CA ASP A 141 -3.24 -6.36 -20.36
C ASP A 141 -2.83 -6.46 -18.88
N VAL A 142 -3.63 -5.89 -17.98
CA VAL A 142 -3.47 -6.10 -16.54
C VAL A 142 -3.74 -7.55 -16.16
N MET A 143 -4.79 -8.16 -16.72
CA MET A 143 -5.12 -9.57 -16.48
C MET A 143 -4.08 -10.54 -17.01
N LYS A 144 -3.30 -10.17 -18.03
CA LYS A 144 -2.17 -10.99 -18.51
C LYS A 144 -0.96 -10.93 -17.57
N ALA A 145 -0.76 -9.80 -16.89
CA ALA A 145 0.33 -9.62 -15.95
C ALA A 145 0.09 -10.33 -14.61
N CYS A 146 -1.17 -10.57 -14.26
CA CYS A 146 -1.59 -11.10 -12.96
C CYS A 146 -2.42 -12.37 -13.15
N SER A 147 -1.97 -13.49 -12.60
CA SER A 147 -2.75 -14.71 -12.54
C SER A 147 -3.18 -14.97 -11.10
N PRO A 148 -4.48 -15.24 -10.84
CA PRO A 148 -4.93 -15.54 -9.50
C PRO A 148 -4.25 -16.82 -8.98
N LEU A 149 -3.77 -16.78 -7.74
CA LEU A 149 -3.11 -17.93 -7.10
C LEU A 149 -4.11 -18.98 -6.64
N TYR A 150 -5.34 -18.56 -6.38
CA TYR A 150 -6.38 -19.42 -5.81
C TYR A 150 -7.45 -19.75 -6.84
N LYS A 151 -7.98 -20.97 -6.74
CA LYS A 151 -9.15 -21.42 -7.49
C LYS A 151 -10.23 -21.79 -6.49
N LEU A 152 -11.36 -21.08 -6.52
CA LEU A 152 -12.55 -21.50 -5.82
C LEU A 152 -13.23 -22.63 -6.60
N LYS A 153 -13.46 -23.76 -5.94
CA LYS A 153 -14.28 -24.84 -6.47
C LYS A 153 -15.51 -24.97 -5.58
N ALA A 154 -16.68 -24.95 -6.20
CA ALA A 154 -17.95 -25.12 -5.52
C ALA A 154 -18.84 -26.06 -6.30
N GLU A 155 -19.63 -26.86 -5.61
CA GLU A 155 -20.68 -27.66 -6.20
C GLU A 155 -21.91 -26.78 -6.45
N ILE A 156 -22.55 -26.96 -7.60
CA ILE A 156 -23.82 -26.27 -7.89
C ILE A 156 -24.91 -27.02 -7.18
N ILE A 157 -25.49 -26.41 -6.14
CA ILE A 157 -26.56 -27.03 -5.34
C ILE A 157 -27.96 -26.57 -5.73
N GLU A 158 -28.07 -25.47 -6.48
CA GLU A 158 -29.32 -24.95 -7.03
C GLU A 158 -29.01 -24.26 -8.38
N LEU A 159 -29.85 -24.52 -9.37
CA LEU A 159 -29.81 -23.86 -10.67
C LEU A 159 -31.25 -23.55 -11.08
N ASP A 160 -31.63 -22.30 -11.12
CA ASP A 160 -32.96 -21.84 -11.48
C ASP A 160 -32.92 -20.58 -12.34
N LYS A 161 -34.00 -20.34 -13.08
CA LYS A 161 -34.16 -19.14 -13.90
C LYS A 161 -35.06 -18.16 -13.18
N LYS A 162 -34.49 -17.04 -12.72
CA LYS A 162 -35.18 -15.99 -11.97
C LYS A 162 -35.14 -14.66 -12.73
N PRO A 163 -36.01 -13.68 -12.41
CA PRO A 163 -35.91 -12.32 -12.95
C PRO A 163 -34.56 -11.70 -12.66
N THR A 164 -34.08 -10.83 -13.56
CA THR A 164 -32.81 -10.12 -13.40
C THR A 164 -32.90 -8.95 -12.42
N VAL A 165 -34.11 -8.49 -12.12
CA VAL A 165 -34.35 -7.37 -11.19
C VAL A 165 -35.00 -7.93 -9.93
N PRO A 166 -34.44 -7.65 -8.73
CA PRO A 166 -35.08 -8.01 -7.47
C PRO A 166 -36.47 -7.36 -7.33
N VAL A 167 -37.37 -8.05 -6.63
CA VAL A 167 -38.74 -7.55 -6.35
C VAL A 167 -38.86 -7.28 -4.86
N GLY A 168 -39.18 -6.03 -4.49
CA GLY A 168 -39.32 -5.57 -3.10
C GLY A 168 -38.71 -4.21 -2.85
N GLU A 169 -38.66 -3.79 -1.60
CA GLU A 169 -37.95 -2.59 -1.19
C GLU A 169 -36.44 -2.86 -1.23
N LEU A 170 -35.72 -2.06 -2.01
CA LEU A 170 -34.29 -2.24 -2.22
C LEU A 170 -33.51 -1.33 -1.27
N GLY A 171 -32.55 -1.89 -0.58
CA GLY A 171 -31.54 -1.19 0.23
C GLY A 171 -30.23 -0.97 -0.54
N VAL A 172 -29.16 -0.71 0.20
CA VAL A 172 -27.77 -0.63 -0.31
C VAL A 172 -27.08 -1.95 -0.06
N ASP A 173 -26.27 -2.39 -0.98
CA ASP A 173 -25.46 -3.60 -0.80
C ASP A 173 -24.16 -3.33 -0.02
N ALA A 174 -23.38 -4.38 0.24
CA ALA A 174 -22.17 -4.30 1.05
C ALA A 174 -20.97 -3.63 0.34
N PHE A 175 -21.13 -3.22 -0.91
CA PHE A 175 -20.06 -2.68 -1.76
C PHE A 175 -20.26 -1.21 -2.14
N LEU A 176 -21.29 -0.52 -1.58
CA LEU A 176 -21.55 0.91 -1.79
C LEU A 176 -21.04 1.77 -0.65
#